data_c8a58dc411bd501fc42a924f61751d00
#
_entry.id   c8a58dc411bd501fc42a924f61751d00
#
_cell.length_a   1.000
_cell.length_b   1.000
_cell.length_c   1.000
_cell.angle_alpha   90.00
_cell.angle_beta   90.00
_cell.angle_gamma   90.00
#
_symmetry.space_group_name_H-M   'P 1'
#
loop_
_entity.id
_entity.type
_entity.pdbx_description
1 polymer ?
#
loop_
_entity_poly.entity_id
_entity_poly.type
_entity_poly.pdbx_seq_one_letter_code
_entity_poly.pdbx_strand_id
1 'polypeptide(L)'
;MSFIKSRKKIVSTAILSTMSAMAYADNTAAQLETIHVKAEQEQGFKVDQSANSKYVAPLLDTPKSVSIISKQLIEDTQVTTLSDALRTVPGITLGAGEGGNPNGDRPFIRGYNSESSMYVDGVRSATSQNREMFAVEQVEVSKGSSSSLGGGGSVGGNVNLISKVAKKGDSLEGSVQGGTDDYQRITLDGNKDFGNGVAARVVVMGHHNNKAGQGDDGAEYKRAGIAPSITFGLDTATRATLSYYYLKTDDTPDAGVPYNNPNNFAAGSGKPIDVKKGIYYGWKDRDFQRQENQIGTIKLEHDLTDSITITNTAVYNKSKNDYVWTQPDDSQGNFIDPTTGQLKDTGIWRRANTRITD
;
A
#
# COMPACT_ATOMS: atom_id res chain seq x y z
N MET A 1 35.29 2.66 -5.74
CA MET A 1 34.23 3.10 -6.69
C MET A 1 33.90 2.11 -7.81
N SER A 2 34.59 0.96 -7.95
CA SER A 2 34.36 -0.02 -9.03
C SER A 2 33.35 -1.13 -8.71
N PHE A 3 33.05 -1.41 -7.44
CA PHE A 3 32.22 -2.56 -7.02
C PHE A 3 30.70 -2.32 -7.12
N ILE A 4 30.24 -1.08 -7.17
CA ILE A 4 28.80 -0.76 -7.19
C ILE A 4 28.20 -0.87 -8.59
N LYS A 5 28.97 -0.62 -9.66
CA LYS A 5 28.49 -0.77 -11.06
C LYS A 5 28.26 -2.23 -11.47
N SER A 6 28.91 -3.20 -10.84
CA SER A 6 28.77 -4.63 -11.16
C SER A 6 27.45 -5.24 -10.67
N ARG A 7 26.89 -4.76 -9.56
CA ARG A 7 25.64 -5.30 -9.00
C ARG A 7 24.38 -4.91 -9.80
N LYS A 8 24.37 -3.72 -10.39
CA LYS A 8 23.23 -3.30 -11.26
C LYS A 8 23.09 -4.18 -12.53
N LYS A 9 24.19 -4.67 -13.09
CA LYS A 9 24.17 -5.56 -14.28
C LYS A 9 23.71 -6.97 -13.98
N ILE A 10 23.96 -7.48 -12.78
CA ILE A 10 23.61 -8.88 -12.40
C ILE A 10 22.10 -9.01 -12.19
N VAL A 11 21.44 -8.02 -11.63
CA VAL A 11 19.98 -8.05 -11.40
C VAL A 11 19.23 -7.94 -12.74
N SER A 12 19.67 -7.07 -13.67
CA SER A 12 19.07 -6.95 -14.99
C SER A 12 19.22 -8.23 -15.84
N THR A 13 20.35 -8.92 -15.73
CA THR A 13 20.61 -10.17 -16.48
C THR A 13 19.82 -11.35 -15.90
N ALA A 14 19.61 -11.41 -14.58
CA ALA A 14 18.80 -12.46 -13.96
C ALA A 14 17.30 -12.35 -14.30
N ILE A 15 16.77 -11.14 -14.43
CA ILE A 15 15.37 -10.91 -14.81
C ILE A 15 15.14 -11.27 -16.30
N LEU A 16 16.08 -10.96 -17.18
CA LEU A 16 15.97 -11.34 -18.59
C LEU A 16 16.09 -12.85 -18.81
N SER A 17 16.89 -13.55 -18.00
CA SER A 17 17.08 -15.00 -18.14
C SER A 17 15.89 -15.83 -17.65
N THR A 18 15.10 -15.31 -16.67
CA THR A 18 13.86 -15.97 -16.24
C THR A 18 12.71 -15.81 -17.24
N MET A 19 12.68 -14.71 -18.00
CA MET A 19 11.68 -14.55 -19.08
C MET A 19 11.98 -15.41 -20.30
N SER A 20 13.25 -15.71 -20.60
CA SER A 20 13.61 -16.60 -21.71
C SER A 20 13.39 -18.08 -21.42
N ALA A 21 13.33 -18.51 -20.16
CA ALA A 21 13.03 -19.90 -19.80
C ALA A 21 11.53 -20.26 -19.94
N MET A 22 10.64 -19.28 -19.98
CA MET A 22 9.20 -19.51 -20.23
C MET A 22 8.83 -19.59 -21.73
N ALA A 23 9.74 -19.23 -22.63
CA ALA A 23 9.50 -19.27 -24.08
C ALA A 23 9.80 -20.64 -24.73
N TYR A 24 10.27 -21.63 -23.96
CA TYR A 24 10.58 -22.99 -24.46
C TYR A 24 9.66 -24.06 -23.90
N ALA A 25 8.36 -23.77 -23.81
CA ALA A 25 7.37 -24.80 -23.53
C ALA A 25 6.55 -25.09 -24.79
N ASP A 26 6.98 -26.16 -25.39
CA ASP A 26 6.26 -27.13 -26.23
C ASP A 26 5.31 -26.61 -27.33
N ASN A 27 5.80 -26.79 -28.57
CA ASN A 27 5.06 -26.66 -29.83
C ASN A 27 4.19 -27.90 -30.10
N THR A 28 3.28 -28.25 -29.22
CA THR A 28 2.12 -29.07 -29.55
C THR A 28 0.93 -28.13 -29.72
N ALA A 29 0.50 -27.97 -30.96
CA ALA A 29 -0.71 -27.27 -31.32
C ALA A 29 -1.92 -28.02 -30.71
N ALA A 30 -2.18 -27.76 -29.42
CA ALA A 30 -3.47 -28.00 -28.84
C ALA A 30 -4.43 -26.97 -29.45
N GLN A 31 -5.40 -27.42 -30.24
CA GLN A 31 -6.56 -26.62 -30.60
C GLN A 31 -7.15 -26.12 -29.27
N LEU A 32 -6.92 -24.84 -28.99
CA LEU A 32 -7.62 -24.15 -27.90
C LEU A 32 -9.10 -24.17 -28.30
N GLU A 33 -9.89 -24.98 -27.60
CA GLU A 33 -11.33 -24.80 -27.57
C GLU A 33 -11.58 -23.34 -27.23
N THR A 34 -12.42 -22.70 -28.02
CA THR A 34 -12.83 -21.32 -27.78
C THR A 34 -13.49 -21.29 -26.40
N ILE A 35 -12.74 -20.89 -25.38
CA ILE A 35 -13.30 -20.64 -24.08
C ILE A 35 -14.21 -19.44 -24.25
N HIS A 36 -15.52 -19.72 -24.33
CA HIS A 36 -16.52 -18.69 -24.13
C HIS A 36 -16.42 -18.28 -22.65
N VAL A 37 -15.51 -17.38 -22.36
CA VAL A 37 -15.58 -16.58 -21.15
C VAL A 37 -16.83 -15.74 -21.34
N LYS A 38 -17.96 -16.20 -20.77
CA LYS A 38 -18.97 -15.27 -20.31
C LYS A 38 -18.28 -14.50 -19.20
N ALA A 39 -17.58 -13.43 -19.58
CA ALA A 39 -17.34 -12.33 -18.68
C ALA A 39 -18.74 -11.92 -18.23
N GLU A 40 -19.15 -12.29 -17.03
CA GLU A 40 -20.06 -11.46 -16.28
C GLU A 40 -19.32 -10.14 -16.29
N GLN A 41 -19.85 -9.20 -17.05
CA GLN A 41 -19.34 -7.85 -17.15
C GLN A 41 -19.57 -7.28 -15.76
N GLU A 42 -18.57 -7.50 -14.87
CA GLU A 42 -18.50 -6.72 -13.63
C GLU A 42 -18.62 -5.30 -14.10
N GLN A 43 -19.66 -4.61 -13.63
CA GLN A 43 -20.06 -3.30 -14.16
C GLN A 43 -19.00 -2.27 -13.77
N GLY A 44 -17.85 -2.28 -14.46
CA GLY A 44 -16.78 -1.32 -14.32
C GLY A 44 -16.27 -1.22 -12.86
N PHE A 45 -16.30 -0.01 -12.30
CA PHE A 45 -15.80 0.27 -10.95
C PHE A 45 -16.82 0.03 -9.83
N LYS A 46 -18.06 -0.34 -10.17
CA LYS A 46 -19.12 -0.54 -9.19
C LYS A 46 -19.03 -1.94 -8.58
N VAL A 47 -18.97 -1.99 -7.26
CA VAL A 47 -19.03 -3.21 -6.47
C VAL A 47 -20.30 -3.19 -5.64
N ASP A 48 -21.15 -4.19 -5.79
CA ASP A 48 -22.47 -4.23 -5.12
C ASP A 48 -22.42 -4.86 -3.72
N GLN A 49 -21.36 -5.63 -3.42
CA GLN A 49 -21.19 -6.29 -2.13
C GLN A 49 -19.81 -6.08 -1.56
N SER A 50 -19.71 -6.01 -0.23
CA SER A 50 -18.41 -6.04 0.46
C SER A 50 -17.85 -7.46 0.45
N ALA A 51 -16.53 -7.60 0.26
CA ALA A 51 -15.84 -8.87 0.45
C ALA A 51 -15.63 -9.22 1.92
N ASN A 52 -15.90 -8.30 2.83
CA ASN A 52 -15.88 -8.54 4.26
C ASN A 52 -17.16 -9.28 4.69
N SER A 53 -17.04 -10.52 5.14
CA SER A 53 -18.15 -11.38 5.58
C SER A 53 -19.01 -10.80 6.71
N LYS A 54 -18.56 -9.73 7.36
CA LYS A 54 -19.35 -9.00 8.37
C LYS A 54 -20.48 -8.15 7.76
N TYR A 55 -20.44 -7.90 6.44
CA TYR A 55 -21.52 -7.23 5.70
C TYR A 55 -22.36 -8.30 5.00
N VAL A 56 -23.49 -8.61 5.55
CA VAL A 56 -24.40 -9.68 5.07
C VAL A 56 -25.40 -9.24 4.02
N ALA A 57 -25.53 -7.92 3.81
CA ALA A 57 -26.44 -7.34 2.84
C ALA A 57 -25.66 -6.61 1.72
N PRO A 58 -26.27 -6.44 0.52
CA PRO A 58 -25.74 -5.55 -0.49
C PRO A 58 -25.43 -4.16 0.06
N LEU A 59 -24.47 -3.46 -0.53
CA LEU A 59 -24.05 -2.13 -0.05
C LEU A 59 -25.19 -1.11 -0.06
N LEU A 60 -26.12 -1.22 -1.01
CA LEU A 60 -27.31 -0.35 -1.10
C LEU A 60 -28.28 -0.57 0.06
N ASP A 61 -28.33 -1.78 0.61
CA ASP A 61 -29.20 -2.15 1.73
C ASP A 61 -28.47 -2.06 3.08
N THR A 62 -27.22 -1.67 3.05
CA THR A 62 -26.39 -1.50 4.27
C THR A 62 -26.53 -0.06 4.78
N PRO A 63 -26.99 0.17 6.04
CA PRO A 63 -27.21 1.52 6.58
C PRO A 63 -25.87 2.18 6.99
N LYS A 64 -24.91 2.19 6.08
CA LYS A 64 -23.56 2.77 6.25
C LYS A 64 -23.05 3.33 4.92
N SER A 65 -22.26 4.38 5.02
CA SER A 65 -21.54 4.90 3.86
C SER A 65 -20.25 4.10 3.67
N VAL A 66 -20.27 3.16 2.72
CA VAL A 66 -19.11 2.35 2.35
C VAL A 66 -18.66 2.72 0.94
N SER A 67 -17.38 3.01 0.78
CA SER A 67 -16.75 3.21 -0.52
C SER A 67 -15.80 2.04 -0.77
N ILE A 68 -15.88 1.42 -1.96
CA ILE A 68 -14.98 0.34 -2.36
C ILE A 68 -14.09 0.82 -3.48
N ILE A 69 -12.79 0.61 -3.32
CA ILE A 69 -11.78 0.75 -4.35
C ILE A 69 -11.51 -0.66 -4.86
N SER A 70 -12.07 -0.99 -6.02
CA SER A 70 -11.99 -2.31 -6.62
C SER A 70 -10.58 -2.61 -7.16
N LYS A 71 -10.26 -3.89 -7.41
CA LYS A 71 -9.06 -4.33 -8.11
C LYS A 71 -8.88 -3.55 -9.41
N GLN A 72 -9.93 -3.46 -10.23
CA GLN A 72 -9.88 -2.76 -11.50
C GLN A 72 -9.51 -1.28 -11.33
N LEU A 73 -10.11 -0.59 -10.34
CA LEU A 73 -9.76 0.82 -10.08
C LEU A 73 -8.29 0.97 -9.64
N ILE A 74 -7.78 0.06 -8.80
CA ILE A 74 -6.36 0.03 -8.40
C ILE A 74 -5.46 -0.12 -9.63
N GLU A 75 -5.81 -1.03 -10.54
CA GLU A 75 -5.04 -1.32 -11.74
C GLU A 75 -5.10 -0.18 -12.77
N ASP A 76 -6.29 0.34 -13.06
CA ASP A 76 -6.48 1.41 -14.05
C ASP A 76 -5.86 2.74 -13.60
N THR A 77 -5.90 3.04 -12.30
CA THR A 77 -5.29 4.25 -11.75
C THR A 77 -3.81 4.10 -11.44
N GLN A 78 -3.25 2.90 -11.55
CA GLN A 78 -1.84 2.59 -11.29
C GLN A 78 -1.36 3.02 -9.91
N VAL A 79 -2.25 3.05 -8.92
CA VAL A 79 -1.88 3.39 -7.54
C VAL A 79 -1.05 2.27 -6.92
N THR A 80 0.05 2.64 -6.29
CA THR A 80 1.00 1.68 -5.71
C THR A 80 0.87 1.57 -4.20
N THR A 81 0.41 2.63 -3.53
CA THR A 81 0.30 2.70 -2.07
C THR A 81 -1.14 2.87 -1.62
N LEU A 82 -1.44 2.46 -0.39
CA LEU A 82 -2.76 2.70 0.21
C LEU A 82 -3.08 4.20 0.29
N SER A 83 -2.09 5.02 0.61
CA SER A 83 -2.27 6.47 0.65
C SER A 83 -2.73 7.04 -0.69
N ASP A 84 -2.18 6.55 -1.80
CA ASP A 84 -2.61 6.98 -3.14
C ASP A 84 -4.03 6.49 -3.46
N ALA A 85 -4.34 5.25 -3.12
CA ALA A 85 -5.69 4.69 -3.30
C ALA A 85 -6.74 5.50 -2.51
N LEU A 86 -6.46 5.85 -1.26
CA LEU A 86 -7.39 6.61 -0.41
C LEU A 86 -7.64 8.05 -0.90
N ARG A 87 -6.75 8.65 -1.70
CA ARG A 87 -6.97 9.98 -2.31
C ARG A 87 -8.17 10.01 -3.26
N THR A 88 -8.58 8.87 -3.78
CA THR A 88 -9.77 8.75 -4.64
C THR A 88 -11.09 8.78 -3.86
N VAL A 89 -11.05 8.67 -2.53
CA VAL A 89 -12.24 8.57 -1.68
C VAL A 89 -12.58 9.92 -1.05
N PRO A 90 -13.75 10.51 -1.35
CA PRO A 90 -14.15 11.79 -0.75
C PRO A 90 -14.26 11.72 0.78
N GLY A 91 -13.84 12.81 1.45
CA GLY A 91 -13.91 12.93 2.91
C GLY A 91 -12.78 12.21 3.65
N ILE A 92 -11.73 11.80 2.93
CA ILE A 92 -10.45 11.36 3.50
C ILE A 92 -9.40 12.43 3.24
N THR A 93 -8.63 12.73 4.28
CA THR A 93 -7.37 13.46 4.17
C THR A 93 -6.25 12.60 4.73
N LEU A 94 -5.04 12.82 4.27
CA LEU A 94 -3.87 12.07 4.71
C LEU A 94 -2.99 12.97 5.57
N GLY A 95 -2.65 12.49 6.76
CA GLY A 95 -1.70 13.14 7.66
C GLY A 95 -0.28 12.67 7.38
N ALA A 96 0.66 13.44 7.89
CA ALA A 96 2.07 13.04 7.97
C ALA A 96 2.40 12.61 9.41
N GLY A 97 3.52 11.92 9.57
CA GLY A 97 4.10 11.60 10.86
C GLY A 97 4.71 12.84 11.54
N GLU A 98 5.40 12.60 12.63
CA GLU A 98 6.14 13.63 13.36
C GLU A 98 7.13 14.35 12.42
N GLY A 99 7.09 15.67 12.43
CA GLY A 99 7.96 16.51 11.59
C GLY A 99 7.71 16.37 10.09
N GLY A 100 6.53 15.87 9.67
CA GLY A 100 6.20 15.65 8.27
C GLY A 100 6.69 14.32 7.69
N ASN A 101 7.34 13.47 8.50
CA ASN A 101 7.86 12.20 8.01
C ASN A 101 6.73 11.24 7.59
N PRO A 102 6.79 10.63 6.39
CA PRO A 102 5.79 9.68 5.90
C PRO A 102 5.99 8.26 6.49
N ASN A 103 5.97 8.12 7.80
CA ASN A 103 6.28 6.86 8.50
C ASN A 103 5.06 5.99 8.81
N GLY A 104 4.15 5.88 7.89
CA GLY A 104 2.95 5.04 8.01
C GLY A 104 1.73 5.70 7.39
N ASP A 105 0.74 4.87 7.06
CA ASP A 105 -0.53 5.35 6.54
C ASP A 105 -1.31 6.04 7.65
N ARG A 106 -1.66 7.30 7.46
CA ARG A 106 -2.38 8.13 8.44
C ARG A 106 -3.64 8.75 7.85
N PRO A 107 -4.67 7.96 7.57
CA PRO A 107 -5.92 8.49 7.06
C PRO A 107 -6.71 9.20 8.16
N PHE A 108 -7.24 10.36 7.81
CA PHE A 108 -8.27 11.06 8.57
C PHE A 108 -9.58 10.92 7.82
N ILE A 109 -10.54 10.24 8.42
CA ILE A 109 -11.88 10.04 7.84
C ILE A 109 -12.84 11.00 8.53
N ARG A 110 -13.46 11.90 7.76
CA ARG A 110 -14.33 12.96 8.30
C ARG A 110 -13.64 13.79 9.40
N GLY A 111 -12.34 14.04 9.28
CA GLY A 111 -11.55 14.81 10.22
C GLY A 111 -11.03 14.03 11.44
N TYR A 112 -11.40 12.75 11.62
CA TYR A 112 -10.93 11.92 12.72
C TYR A 112 -9.76 11.04 12.30
N ASN A 113 -8.70 10.99 13.12
CA ASN A 113 -7.58 10.08 12.90
C ASN A 113 -8.08 8.62 12.93
N SER A 114 -7.85 7.90 11.85
CA SER A 114 -8.27 6.51 11.67
C SER A 114 -7.09 5.53 11.55
N GLU A 115 -5.88 5.94 11.92
CA GLU A 115 -4.68 5.11 11.90
C GLU A 115 -4.86 3.82 12.73
N SER A 116 -5.51 3.90 13.89
CA SER A 116 -5.82 2.75 14.73
C SER A 116 -7.00 1.92 14.25
N SER A 117 -7.68 2.34 13.17
CA SER A 117 -8.87 1.70 12.61
C SER A 117 -8.60 1.10 11.23
N MET A 118 -7.39 0.56 11.08
CA MET A 118 -6.95 -0.17 9.88
C MET A 118 -7.16 -1.67 10.09
N TYR A 119 -7.67 -2.33 9.07
CA TYR A 119 -7.97 -3.77 9.08
C TYR A 119 -7.39 -4.43 7.84
N VAL A 120 -7.03 -5.71 7.97
CA VAL A 120 -6.69 -6.62 6.87
C VAL A 120 -7.59 -7.85 7.03
N ASP A 121 -8.35 -8.17 6.01
CA ASP A 121 -9.31 -9.29 5.99
C ASP A 121 -10.27 -9.30 7.20
N GLY A 122 -10.69 -8.10 7.63
CA GLY A 122 -11.59 -7.91 8.76
C GLY A 122 -10.94 -8.02 10.14
N VAL A 123 -9.63 -8.24 10.23
CA VAL A 123 -8.85 -8.28 11.47
C VAL A 123 -8.06 -6.98 11.62
N ARG A 124 -8.04 -6.42 12.83
CA ARG A 124 -7.36 -5.15 13.10
C ARG A 124 -5.85 -5.25 12.88
N SER A 125 -5.31 -4.34 12.09
CA SER A 125 -3.89 -4.21 11.78
C SER A 125 -3.45 -2.76 11.97
N ALA A 126 -3.33 -2.33 13.22
CA ALA A 126 -3.03 -0.94 13.61
C ALA A 126 -1.53 -0.67 13.76
N THR A 127 -0.70 -1.33 12.96
CA THR A 127 0.74 -1.09 12.92
C THR A 127 1.07 0.09 12.00
N SER A 128 2.07 0.89 12.40
CA SER A 128 2.58 1.99 11.60
C SER A 128 3.41 1.45 10.43
N GLN A 129 2.80 1.36 9.26
CA GLN A 129 3.43 0.87 8.04
C GLN A 129 2.88 1.60 6.81
N ASN A 130 3.69 1.71 5.77
CA ASN A 130 3.28 2.19 4.46
C ASN A 130 2.86 0.98 3.63
N ARG A 131 1.55 0.82 3.41
CA ARG A 131 1.00 -0.36 2.75
C ARG A 131 1.07 -0.24 1.25
N GLU A 132 1.56 -1.30 0.62
CA GLU A 132 1.61 -1.48 -0.83
C GLU A 132 0.33 -2.17 -1.33
N MET A 133 -0.07 -1.86 -2.57
CA MET A 133 -1.31 -2.36 -3.16
C MET A 133 -1.15 -3.66 -3.96
N PHE A 134 0.09 -4.18 -4.16
CA PHE A 134 0.35 -5.33 -5.04
C PHE A 134 -0.41 -6.61 -4.64
N ALA A 135 -0.62 -6.81 -3.34
CA ALA A 135 -1.29 -8.00 -2.79
C ALA A 135 -2.72 -7.70 -2.29
N VAL A 136 -3.33 -6.59 -2.73
CA VAL A 136 -4.67 -6.16 -2.32
C VAL A 136 -5.66 -6.37 -3.46
N GLU A 137 -6.76 -7.09 -3.18
CA GLU A 137 -7.85 -7.31 -4.12
C GLU A 137 -8.81 -6.11 -4.14
N GLN A 138 -9.10 -5.51 -2.97
CA GLN A 138 -9.88 -4.28 -2.87
C GLN A 138 -9.64 -3.57 -1.54
N VAL A 139 -9.97 -2.28 -1.50
CA VAL A 139 -9.96 -1.49 -0.26
C VAL A 139 -11.38 -1.03 0.03
N GLU A 140 -11.84 -1.29 1.25
CA GLU A 140 -13.15 -0.90 1.73
C GLU A 140 -13.02 0.22 2.75
N VAL A 141 -13.68 1.35 2.52
CA VAL A 141 -13.70 2.48 3.44
C VAL A 141 -15.10 2.66 3.99
N SER A 142 -15.30 2.33 5.25
CA SER A 142 -16.56 2.58 5.96
C SER A 142 -16.46 3.91 6.70
N LYS A 143 -17.38 4.84 6.44
CA LYS A 143 -17.38 6.19 7.01
C LYS A 143 -18.40 6.29 8.15
N GLY A 144 -18.00 6.87 9.26
CA GLY A 144 -18.80 6.99 10.48
C GLY A 144 -18.50 5.86 11.47
N SER A 145 -19.21 5.84 12.60
CA SER A 145 -18.99 4.84 13.66
C SER A 145 -19.21 3.41 13.14
N SER A 146 -18.24 2.54 13.35
CA SER A 146 -18.27 1.14 12.91
C SER A 146 -17.84 0.15 14.00
N SER A 147 -17.92 0.56 15.27
CA SER A 147 -17.50 -0.27 16.40
C SER A 147 -18.26 -1.59 16.52
N SER A 148 -19.49 -1.66 16.05
CA SER A 148 -20.29 -2.90 16.01
C SER A 148 -19.71 -3.97 15.09
N LEU A 149 -18.98 -3.59 14.04
CA LEU A 149 -18.38 -4.51 13.07
C LEU A 149 -16.87 -4.71 13.32
N GLY A 150 -16.19 -3.66 13.76
CA GLY A 150 -14.73 -3.65 13.90
C GLY A 150 -14.22 -3.85 15.33
N GLY A 151 -15.09 -3.81 16.34
CA GLY A 151 -14.73 -3.92 17.77
C GLY A 151 -14.18 -2.62 18.30
N GLY A 152 -13.28 -2.06 18.47
CA GLY A 152 -12.84 -0.82 19.13
C GLY A 152 -13.04 0.46 18.33
N GLY A 153 -13.34 1.49 19.04
CA GLY A 153 -13.73 2.85 18.70
C GLY A 153 -13.18 3.50 17.44
N SER A 154 -13.87 3.34 16.36
CA SER A 154 -13.71 4.17 15.17
C SER A 154 -14.85 5.20 15.12
N VAL A 155 -14.53 6.46 15.33
CA VAL A 155 -15.51 7.57 15.26
C VAL A 155 -15.68 8.01 13.81
N GLY A 156 -14.60 8.24 13.13
CA GLY A 156 -14.60 8.73 11.74
C GLY A 156 -14.91 7.65 10.70
N GLY A 157 -14.44 6.44 10.96
CA GLY A 157 -14.57 5.30 10.04
C GLY A 157 -13.41 4.33 10.16
N ASN A 158 -13.41 3.33 9.29
CA ASN A 158 -12.31 2.37 9.17
C ASN A 158 -11.94 2.11 7.72
N VAL A 159 -10.74 1.58 7.54
CA VAL A 159 -10.25 1.10 6.25
C VAL A 159 -9.93 -0.39 6.39
N ASN A 160 -10.48 -1.21 5.50
CA ASN A 160 -10.23 -2.64 5.46
C ASN A 160 -9.63 -3.02 4.09
N LEU A 161 -8.48 -3.68 4.12
CA LEU A 161 -7.83 -4.20 2.93
C LEU A 161 -8.23 -5.67 2.78
N ILE A 162 -8.65 -6.05 1.61
CA ILE A 162 -8.94 -7.44 1.26
C ILE A 162 -7.73 -8.00 0.51
N SER A 163 -7.15 -9.05 1.04
CA SER A 163 -5.94 -9.68 0.50
C SER A 163 -6.25 -10.50 -0.75
N LYS A 164 -5.33 -10.49 -1.71
CA LYS A 164 -5.32 -11.44 -2.82
C LYS A 164 -4.98 -12.83 -2.28
N VAL A 165 -5.93 -13.75 -2.33
CA VAL A 165 -5.76 -15.14 -1.90
C VAL A 165 -6.08 -16.12 -3.03
N ALA A 166 -5.63 -17.36 -2.88
CA ALA A 166 -5.88 -18.43 -3.84
C ALA A 166 -7.39 -18.68 -4.01
N LYS A 167 -7.85 -18.76 -5.25
CA LYS A 167 -9.25 -18.87 -5.64
C LYS A 167 -9.43 -19.89 -6.77
N LYS A 168 -10.67 -20.25 -7.05
CA LYS A 168 -11.03 -21.12 -8.16
C LYS A 168 -10.65 -20.51 -9.51
N GLY A 169 -10.22 -21.36 -10.42
CA GLY A 169 -9.80 -21.00 -11.77
C GLY A 169 -8.35 -20.57 -11.86
N ASP A 170 -7.76 -20.73 -13.04
CA ASP A 170 -6.39 -20.32 -13.34
C ASP A 170 -6.35 -18.87 -13.78
N SER A 171 -5.37 -18.14 -13.30
CA SER A 171 -5.06 -16.79 -13.80
C SER A 171 -3.57 -16.49 -13.69
N LEU A 172 -3.06 -15.73 -14.65
CA LEU A 172 -1.70 -15.20 -14.64
C LEU A 172 -1.73 -13.77 -15.16
N GLU A 173 -1.38 -12.84 -14.29
CA GLU A 173 -1.33 -11.43 -14.58
C GLU A 173 0.07 -10.90 -14.26
N GLY A 174 0.56 -9.96 -15.04
CA GLY A 174 1.86 -9.34 -14.79
C GLY A 174 1.95 -7.97 -15.40
N SER A 175 2.73 -7.10 -14.77
CA SER A 175 3.04 -5.79 -15.29
C SER A 175 4.51 -5.45 -15.17
N VAL A 176 5.03 -4.75 -16.17
CA VAL A 176 6.36 -4.14 -16.12
C VAL A 176 6.17 -2.67 -16.48
N GLN A 177 6.64 -1.81 -15.61
CA GLN A 177 6.50 -0.37 -15.77
C GLN A 177 7.86 0.30 -15.70
N GLY A 178 8.08 1.30 -16.52
CA GLY A 178 9.27 2.14 -16.55
C GLY A 178 8.88 3.61 -16.75
N GLY A 179 9.67 4.53 -16.23
CA GLY A 179 9.38 5.95 -16.35
C GLY A 179 10.60 6.83 -16.07
N THR A 180 10.35 8.13 -16.00
CA THR A 180 11.36 9.11 -15.55
C THR A 180 11.72 8.87 -14.09
N ASP A 181 12.79 9.51 -13.63
CA ASP A 181 13.24 9.44 -12.24
C ASP A 181 13.54 7.99 -11.80
N ASP A 182 14.16 7.20 -12.69
CA ASP A 182 14.49 5.79 -12.50
C ASP A 182 13.30 4.90 -12.09
N TYR A 183 12.08 5.28 -12.48
CA TYR A 183 10.89 4.50 -12.13
C TYR A 183 10.93 3.13 -12.80
N GLN A 184 10.92 2.10 -11.99
CA GLN A 184 10.90 0.70 -12.40
C GLN A 184 9.99 -0.07 -11.45
N ARG A 185 8.96 -0.72 -12.00
CA ARG A 185 8.08 -1.58 -11.23
C ARG A 185 7.76 -2.84 -12.00
N ILE A 186 7.82 -3.97 -11.30
CA ILE A 186 7.38 -5.27 -11.81
C ILE A 186 6.40 -5.88 -10.82
N THR A 187 5.32 -6.44 -11.34
CA THR A 187 4.40 -7.27 -10.55
C THR A 187 4.09 -8.56 -11.31
N LEU A 188 3.90 -9.64 -10.58
CA LEU A 188 3.42 -10.91 -11.12
C LEU A 188 2.43 -11.49 -10.12
N ASP A 189 1.27 -11.93 -10.61
CA ASP A 189 0.19 -12.51 -9.84
C ASP A 189 -0.28 -13.78 -10.55
N GLY A 190 0.05 -14.92 -10.01
CA GLY A 190 -0.30 -16.23 -10.56
C GLY A 190 -1.19 -17.02 -9.61
N ASN A 191 -2.36 -17.43 -10.07
CA ASN A 191 -3.27 -18.32 -9.38
C ASN A 191 -3.42 -19.63 -10.16
N LYS A 192 -3.21 -20.76 -9.48
CA LYS A 192 -3.39 -22.09 -10.04
C LYS A 192 -4.45 -22.85 -9.27
N ASP A 193 -5.49 -23.27 -9.94
CA ASP A 193 -6.47 -24.21 -9.45
C ASP A 193 -6.00 -25.63 -9.82
N PHE A 194 -5.76 -26.47 -8.81
CA PHE A 194 -5.32 -27.85 -9.02
C PHE A 194 -6.49 -28.82 -9.20
N GLY A 195 -7.74 -28.32 -9.14
CA GLY A 195 -8.92 -29.16 -9.02
C GLY A 195 -9.04 -29.79 -7.61
N ASN A 196 -10.01 -30.64 -7.42
CA ASN A 196 -10.26 -31.30 -6.13
C ASN A 196 -10.39 -30.35 -4.93
N GLY A 197 -10.78 -29.09 -5.16
CA GLY A 197 -10.97 -28.09 -4.13
C GLY A 197 -9.69 -27.44 -3.60
N VAL A 198 -8.57 -27.53 -4.31
CA VAL A 198 -7.29 -26.92 -3.91
C VAL A 198 -6.84 -25.89 -4.94
N ALA A 199 -6.46 -24.71 -4.48
CA ALA A 199 -5.79 -23.71 -5.31
C ALA A 199 -4.62 -23.06 -4.57
N ALA A 200 -3.63 -22.58 -5.31
CA ALA A 200 -2.52 -21.77 -4.79
C ALA A 200 -2.36 -20.50 -5.61
N ARG A 201 -1.99 -19.41 -4.93
CA ARG A 201 -1.70 -18.11 -5.56
C ARG A 201 -0.38 -17.56 -5.02
N VAL A 202 0.38 -16.91 -5.88
CA VAL A 202 1.58 -16.18 -5.49
C VAL A 202 1.54 -14.82 -6.17
N VAL A 203 1.70 -13.76 -5.38
CA VAL A 203 1.85 -12.40 -5.88
C VAL A 203 3.23 -11.90 -5.49
N VAL A 204 3.97 -11.32 -6.44
CA VAL A 204 5.29 -10.75 -6.20
C VAL A 204 5.38 -9.33 -6.76
N MET A 205 6.23 -8.52 -6.13
CA MET A 205 6.46 -7.14 -6.54
C MET A 205 7.91 -6.74 -6.29
N GLY A 206 8.49 -6.02 -7.25
CA GLY A 206 9.70 -5.24 -7.11
C GLY A 206 9.48 -3.81 -7.57
N HIS A 207 10.02 -2.84 -6.84
CA HIS A 207 9.82 -1.42 -7.15
C HIS A 207 11.07 -0.62 -6.81
N HIS A 208 11.42 0.31 -7.70
CA HIS A 208 12.45 1.30 -7.51
C HIS A 208 12.06 2.60 -8.22
N ASN A 209 12.24 3.74 -7.56
CA ASN A 209 12.20 5.04 -8.20
C ASN A 209 12.89 6.11 -7.35
N ASN A 210 13.32 7.19 -7.99
CA ASN A 210 13.62 8.46 -7.33
C ASN A 210 12.33 9.29 -7.25
N LYS A 211 12.23 10.18 -6.28
CA LYS A 211 11.08 11.09 -6.21
C LYS A 211 11.10 12.06 -7.38
N ALA A 212 9.97 12.15 -8.08
CA ALA A 212 9.84 12.96 -9.28
C ALA A 212 10.32 14.41 -9.08
N GLY A 213 11.18 14.85 -9.97
CA GLY A 213 11.74 16.19 -10.00
C GLY A 213 12.87 16.47 -9.01
N GLN A 214 13.27 15.51 -8.16
CA GLN A 214 14.41 15.67 -7.23
C GLN A 214 15.72 15.07 -7.76
N GLY A 215 15.67 14.25 -8.81
CA GLY A 215 16.83 13.59 -9.40
C GLY A 215 17.53 12.61 -8.45
N ASP A 216 18.79 12.28 -8.76
CA ASP A 216 19.55 11.28 -8.01
C ASP A 216 19.95 11.72 -6.60
N ASP A 217 19.92 13.00 -6.31
CA ASP A 217 20.25 13.58 -4.98
C ASP A 217 19.03 13.67 -4.06
N GLY A 218 17.85 13.30 -4.55
CA GLY A 218 16.59 13.35 -3.83
C GLY A 218 16.23 12.07 -3.06
N ALA A 219 14.97 12.00 -2.67
CA ALA A 219 14.40 10.81 -2.04
C ALA A 219 14.34 9.64 -3.03
N GLU A 220 14.67 8.45 -2.55
CA GLU A 220 14.69 7.20 -3.31
C GLU A 220 13.82 6.15 -2.62
N TYR A 221 13.11 5.35 -3.40
CA TYR A 221 12.23 4.30 -2.88
C TYR A 221 12.63 2.94 -3.46
N LYS A 222 12.88 1.96 -2.58
CA LYS A 222 13.22 0.57 -2.94
C LYS A 222 12.35 -0.39 -2.18
N ARG A 223 11.55 -1.17 -2.89
CA ARG A 223 10.57 -2.06 -2.26
C ARG A 223 10.55 -3.41 -2.93
N ALA A 224 10.34 -4.46 -2.15
CA ALA A 224 10.13 -5.81 -2.64
C ALA A 224 9.11 -6.53 -1.76
N GLY A 225 8.20 -7.27 -2.37
CA GLY A 225 7.15 -7.98 -1.66
C GLY A 225 6.77 -9.30 -2.29
N ILE A 226 6.24 -10.20 -1.46
CA ILE A 226 5.69 -11.49 -1.88
C ILE A 226 4.48 -11.83 -1.01
N ALA A 227 3.45 -12.40 -1.64
CA ALA A 227 2.24 -12.83 -0.95
C ALA A 227 1.76 -14.19 -1.49
N PRO A 228 2.31 -15.32 -0.99
CA PRO A 228 1.81 -16.65 -1.28
C PRO A 228 0.55 -16.97 -0.48
N SER A 229 -0.35 -17.77 -1.05
CA SER A 229 -1.51 -18.34 -0.37
C SER A 229 -1.90 -19.69 -0.95
N ILE A 230 -2.59 -20.48 -0.15
CA ILE A 230 -3.18 -21.74 -0.55
C ILE A 230 -4.57 -21.87 0.08
N THR A 231 -5.53 -22.31 -0.70
CA THR A 231 -6.90 -22.56 -0.24
C THR A 231 -7.26 -24.02 -0.48
N PHE A 232 -7.83 -24.64 0.54
CA PHE A 232 -8.36 -26.01 0.51
C PHE A 232 -9.88 -25.99 0.67
N GLY A 233 -10.55 -26.99 0.12
CA GLY A 233 -11.98 -27.18 0.25
C GLY A 233 -12.80 -26.20 -0.60
N LEU A 234 -12.27 -25.65 -1.67
CA LEU A 234 -13.04 -24.86 -2.64
C LEU A 234 -14.25 -25.69 -3.13
N ASP A 235 -15.42 -25.07 -3.25
CA ASP A 235 -16.69 -25.69 -3.60
C ASP A 235 -17.19 -26.73 -2.58
N THR A 236 -16.67 -26.74 -1.35
CA THR A 236 -17.17 -27.59 -0.26
C THR A 236 -17.67 -26.74 0.91
N ALA A 237 -18.42 -27.37 1.83
CA ALA A 237 -18.90 -26.69 3.02
C ALA A 237 -17.78 -26.25 3.96
N THR A 238 -16.59 -26.84 3.90
CA THR A 238 -15.46 -26.50 4.77
C THR A 238 -14.31 -25.99 3.94
N ARG A 239 -13.87 -24.77 4.19
CA ARG A 239 -12.76 -24.13 3.48
C ARG A 239 -11.69 -23.66 4.46
N ALA A 240 -10.43 -23.83 4.06
CA ALA A 240 -9.29 -23.36 4.82
C ALA A 240 -8.35 -22.58 3.90
N THR A 241 -8.05 -21.33 4.23
CA THR A 241 -7.08 -20.51 3.50
C THR A 241 -5.91 -20.17 4.41
N LEU A 242 -4.71 -20.46 3.95
CA LEU A 242 -3.47 -20.03 4.56
C LEU A 242 -2.84 -18.99 3.64
N SER A 243 -2.45 -17.87 4.19
CA SER A 243 -1.75 -16.81 3.44
C SER A 243 -0.60 -16.22 4.25
N TYR A 244 0.41 -15.76 3.53
CA TYR A 244 1.52 -15.05 4.09
C TYR A 244 1.82 -13.81 3.24
N TYR A 245 2.07 -12.70 3.89
CA TYR A 245 2.47 -11.45 3.27
C TYR A 245 3.81 -11.01 3.81
N TYR A 246 4.72 -10.67 2.93
CA TYR A 246 6.01 -10.08 3.26
C TYR A 246 6.27 -8.84 2.40
N LEU A 247 6.61 -7.75 3.05
CA LEU A 247 7.05 -6.52 2.39
C LEU A 247 8.31 -6.00 3.08
N LYS A 248 9.32 -5.70 2.28
CA LYS A 248 10.52 -5.00 2.71
C LYS A 248 10.68 -3.72 1.92
N THR A 249 10.96 -2.62 2.62
CA THR A 249 11.26 -1.32 2.02
C THR A 249 12.59 -0.80 2.53
N ASP A 250 13.32 -0.07 1.68
CA ASP A 250 14.49 0.72 2.02
C ASP A 250 14.34 2.06 1.29
N ASP A 251 13.63 2.97 1.93
CA ASP A 251 13.23 4.25 1.37
C ASP A 251 14.06 5.38 1.99
N THR A 252 14.26 6.46 1.25
CA THR A 252 14.76 7.73 1.80
C THR A 252 13.54 8.60 2.11
N PRO A 253 13.29 8.92 3.40
CA PRO A 253 12.11 9.70 3.78
C PRO A 253 12.20 11.14 3.29
N ASP A 254 11.09 11.69 2.82
CA ASP A 254 10.98 13.09 2.40
C ASP A 254 9.89 13.79 3.21
N ALA A 255 10.29 14.65 4.12
CA ALA A 255 9.39 15.44 4.94
C ALA A 255 8.73 16.62 4.18
N GLY A 256 9.07 16.80 2.88
CA GLY A 256 8.50 17.83 2.04
C GLY A 256 9.21 19.18 2.18
N VAL A 257 8.50 20.24 1.79
CA VAL A 257 9.01 21.62 1.81
C VAL A 257 8.76 22.24 3.18
N PRO A 258 9.76 22.90 3.80
CA PRO A 258 9.54 23.64 5.03
C PRO A 258 8.46 24.72 4.87
N TYR A 259 7.73 24.96 5.93
CA TYR A 259 6.73 26.02 5.98
C TYR A 259 7.06 27.01 7.10
N ASN A 260 6.53 28.20 6.98
CA ASN A 260 6.69 29.23 7.99
C ASN A 260 5.80 28.91 9.20
N ASN A 261 6.33 29.09 10.42
CA ASN A 261 5.61 28.72 11.65
C ASN A 261 4.23 29.39 11.73
N PRO A 262 3.13 28.63 11.88
CA PRO A 262 1.78 29.18 11.91
C PRO A 262 1.47 30.03 13.17
N ASN A 263 2.26 29.91 14.23
CA ASN A 263 2.08 30.69 15.46
C ASN A 263 2.62 32.12 15.35
N ASN A 264 3.21 32.48 14.22
CA ASN A 264 3.75 33.79 13.99
C ASN A 264 2.80 34.56 13.07
N PHE A 265 2.35 35.74 13.51
CA PHE A 265 1.41 36.57 12.77
C PHE A 265 2.03 37.34 11.57
N ALA A 266 3.28 37.01 11.24
CA ALA A 266 3.95 37.63 10.09
C ALA A 266 3.32 37.24 8.76
N ALA A 267 3.49 38.04 7.73
CA ALA A 267 3.08 37.70 6.36
C ALA A 267 3.73 36.39 5.91
N GLY A 268 2.93 35.49 5.34
CA GLY A 268 3.42 34.16 4.95
C GLY A 268 3.39 33.10 6.06
N SER A 269 2.97 33.46 7.29
CA SER A 269 2.82 32.50 8.39
C SER A 269 1.92 31.33 8.01
N GLY A 270 2.35 30.09 8.32
CA GLY A 270 1.64 28.86 7.99
C GLY A 270 1.65 28.48 6.51
N LYS A 271 2.39 29.18 5.66
CA LYS A 271 2.55 28.85 4.23
C LYS A 271 3.89 28.18 3.96
N PRO A 272 3.98 27.31 2.95
CA PRO A 272 5.28 26.82 2.48
C PRO A 272 6.19 27.99 2.09
N ILE A 273 7.49 27.85 2.37
CA ILE A 273 8.48 28.84 1.92
C ILE A 273 8.57 28.78 0.38
N ASP A 274 8.81 29.95 -0.23
CA ASP A 274 9.01 30.04 -1.68
C ASP A 274 10.43 29.61 -2.03
N VAL A 275 10.54 28.43 -2.61
CA VAL A 275 11.81 27.80 -2.97
C VAL A 275 11.73 27.17 -4.35
N LYS A 276 12.89 26.93 -4.96
CA LYS A 276 13.00 26.20 -6.21
C LYS A 276 12.35 24.81 -6.06
N LYS A 277 11.53 24.42 -7.02
CA LYS A 277 10.94 23.08 -7.08
C LYS A 277 12.03 21.99 -7.20
N GLY A 278 11.76 20.82 -6.66
CA GLY A 278 12.65 19.66 -6.76
C GLY A 278 13.81 19.65 -5.76
N ILE A 279 13.80 20.54 -4.76
CA ILE A 279 14.80 20.47 -3.70
C ILE A 279 14.41 19.42 -2.68
N TYR A 280 15.34 18.53 -2.36
CA TYR A 280 15.25 17.60 -1.24
C TYR A 280 15.81 18.27 0.02
N TYR A 281 14.98 18.40 1.05
CA TYR A 281 15.35 19.05 2.32
C TYR A 281 15.88 18.05 3.37
N GLY A 282 15.97 16.78 3.03
CA GLY A 282 16.60 15.76 3.85
C GLY A 282 18.12 15.75 3.75
N TRP A 283 18.73 14.73 4.29
CA TRP A 283 20.17 14.47 4.22
C TRP A 283 20.39 13.05 3.68
N LYS A 284 20.62 12.90 2.39
CA LYS A 284 20.65 11.63 1.67
C LYS A 284 21.63 10.61 2.23
N ASP A 285 22.81 11.05 2.68
CA ASP A 285 23.85 10.15 3.20
C ASP A 285 23.52 9.60 4.61
N ARG A 286 22.49 10.15 5.27
CA ARG A 286 22.13 9.78 6.64
C ARG A 286 20.69 9.28 6.74
N ASP A 287 19.74 9.93 6.06
CA ASP A 287 18.32 9.67 6.23
C ASP A 287 17.92 8.37 5.55
N PHE A 288 17.18 7.55 6.26
CA PHE A 288 16.62 6.30 5.75
C PHE A 288 15.31 5.96 6.45
N GLN A 289 14.50 5.16 5.79
CA GLN A 289 13.35 4.49 6.37
C GLN A 289 13.29 3.05 5.87
N ARG A 290 13.47 2.11 6.78
CA ARG A 290 13.45 0.67 6.50
C ARG A 290 12.28 0.04 7.20
N GLN A 291 11.39 -0.56 6.42
CA GLN A 291 10.26 -1.28 6.96
C GLN A 291 10.34 -2.75 6.55
N GLU A 292 9.96 -3.62 7.48
CA GLU A 292 9.78 -5.04 7.25
C GLU A 292 8.45 -5.46 7.88
N ASN A 293 7.51 -5.90 7.04
CA ASN A 293 6.17 -6.28 7.45
C ASN A 293 5.89 -7.72 7.08
N GLN A 294 5.45 -8.50 8.06
CA GLN A 294 5.12 -9.92 7.91
C GLN A 294 3.73 -10.15 8.49
N ILE A 295 2.84 -10.74 7.69
CA ILE A 295 1.49 -11.09 8.13
C ILE A 295 1.22 -12.52 7.72
N GLY A 296 1.01 -13.41 8.70
CA GLY A 296 0.54 -14.77 8.48
C GLY A 296 -0.93 -14.86 8.86
N THR A 297 -1.78 -15.41 7.99
CA THR A 297 -3.21 -15.54 8.22
C THR A 297 -3.66 -16.98 7.99
N ILE A 298 -4.47 -17.48 8.91
CA ILE A 298 -5.23 -18.72 8.77
C ILE A 298 -6.71 -18.38 8.88
N LYS A 299 -7.46 -18.63 7.81
CA LYS A 299 -8.92 -18.44 7.76
C LYS A 299 -9.60 -19.79 7.59
N LEU A 300 -10.50 -20.12 8.48
CA LEU A 300 -11.34 -21.33 8.43
C LEU A 300 -12.80 -20.91 8.28
N GLU A 301 -13.49 -21.52 7.35
CA GLU A 301 -14.91 -21.27 7.07
C GLU A 301 -15.64 -22.60 7.00
N HIS A 302 -16.82 -22.67 7.65
CA HIS A 302 -17.67 -23.85 7.59
C HIS A 302 -19.13 -23.44 7.47
N ASP A 303 -19.77 -23.90 6.40
CA ASP A 303 -21.20 -23.71 6.17
C ASP A 303 -21.97 -24.80 6.94
N LEU A 304 -22.61 -24.40 8.05
CA LEU A 304 -23.48 -25.30 8.85
C LEU A 304 -24.77 -25.57 8.11
N THR A 305 -25.29 -24.57 7.39
CA THR A 305 -26.48 -24.62 6.54
C THR A 305 -26.29 -23.67 5.37
N ASP A 306 -27.19 -23.66 4.40
CA ASP A 306 -27.18 -22.71 3.27
C ASP A 306 -27.25 -21.22 3.70
N SER A 307 -27.62 -20.97 4.95
CA SER A 307 -27.79 -19.60 5.49
C SER A 307 -26.89 -19.29 6.70
N ILE A 308 -26.12 -20.25 7.19
CA ILE A 308 -25.27 -20.09 8.38
C ILE A 308 -23.84 -20.55 8.07
N THR A 309 -22.91 -19.61 8.09
CA THR A 309 -21.48 -19.88 7.97
C THR A 309 -20.75 -19.46 9.24
N ILE A 310 -19.91 -20.33 9.77
CA ILE A 310 -18.97 -20.01 10.84
C ILE A 310 -17.62 -19.70 10.22
N THR A 311 -17.06 -18.54 10.59
CA THR A 311 -15.74 -18.13 10.14
C THR A 311 -14.82 -17.87 11.34
N ASN A 312 -13.60 -18.40 11.28
CA ASN A 312 -12.53 -18.10 12.22
C ASN A 312 -11.31 -17.58 11.45
N THR A 313 -10.76 -16.45 11.88
CA THR A 313 -9.55 -15.88 11.28
C THR A 313 -8.51 -15.64 12.37
N ALA A 314 -7.36 -16.30 12.25
CA ALA A 314 -6.21 -16.10 13.10
C ALA A 314 -5.12 -15.36 12.32
N VAL A 315 -4.58 -14.29 12.89
CA VAL A 315 -3.55 -13.44 12.25
C VAL A 315 -2.34 -13.30 13.17
N TYR A 316 -1.17 -13.57 12.63
CA TYR A 316 0.11 -13.18 13.21
C TYR A 316 0.68 -12.01 12.41
N ASN A 317 0.99 -10.92 13.07
CA ASN A 317 1.56 -9.73 12.45
C ASN A 317 2.85 -9.33 13.17
N LYS A 318 3.93 -9.18 12.38
CA LYS A 318 5.19 -8.61 12.83
C LYS A 318 5.55 -7.45 11.91
N SER A 319 5.75 -6.27 12.50
CA SER A 319 6.16 -5.06 11.77
C SER A 319 7.40 -4.48 12.43
N LYS A 320 8.37 -4.11 11.61
CA LYS A 320 9.57 -3.38 12.00
C LYS A 320 9.67 -2.12 11.16
N ASN A 321 9.94 -0.98 11.81
CA ASN A 321 10.08 0.31 11.14
C ASN A 321 11.22 1.11 11.78
N ASP A 322 12.37 1.14 11.11
CA ASP A 322 13.57 1.87 11.52
C ASP A 322 13.72 3.10 10.62
N TYR A 323 13.87 4.28 11.20
CA TYR A 323 14.05 5.46 10.37
C TYR A 323 14.83 6.57 11.06
N VAL A 324 15.56 7.30 10.24
CA VAL A 324 16.21 8.57 10.56
C VAL A 324 15.78 9.58 9.49
N TRP A 325 15.26 10.70 9.90
CA TRP A 325 14.88 11.74 8.95
C TRP A 325 15.36 13.11 9.39
N THR A 326 15.54 13.99 8.42
CA THR A 326 15.81 15.41 8.63
C THR A 326 14.50 16.18 8.60
N GLN A 327 14.32 17.06 9.56
CA GLN A 327 13.25 18.05 9.55
C GLN A 327 13.82 19.46 9.73
N PRO A 328 13.12 20.51 9.27
CA PRO A 328 13.47 21.87 9.61
C PRO A 328 13.44 22.08 11.12
N ASP A 329 14.39 22.84 11.63
CA ASP A 329 14.40 23.29 13.03
C ASP A 329 13.91 24.74 13.07
N ASP A 330 12.74 24.96 13.65
CA ASP A 330 12.12 26.27 13.83
C ASP A 330 12.45 26.92 15.17
N SER A 331 13.32 26.32 15.98
CA SER A 331 13.74 26.83 17.28
C SER A 331 14.40 28.22 17.22
N GLN A 332 14.96 28.57 16.06
CA GLN A 332 15.55 29.88 15.76
C GLN A 332 14.55 30.91 15.21
N GLY A 333 13.25 30.58 15.20
CA GLY A 333 12.17 31.44 14.72
C GLY A 333 11.80 31.22 13.26
N ASN A 334 11.03 32.15 12.72
CA ASN A 334 10.55 32.07 11.34
C ASN A 334 11.66 32.08 10.30
N PHE A 335 11.49 31.30 9.26
CA PHE A 335 12.36 31.34 8.08
C PHE A 335 12.11 32.57 7.18
N ILE A 336 10.98 33.23 7.34
CA ILE A 336 10.61 34.40 6.57
C ILE A 336 10.83 35.68 7.39
N ASP A 337 11.48 36.65 6.79
CA ASP A 337 11.60 38.02 7.35
C ASP A 337 10.19 38.65 7.32
N PRO A 338 9.64 39.05 8.47
CA PRO A 338 8.30 39.62 8.54
C PRO A 338 8.17 41.00 7.83
N THR A 339 9.28 41.69 7.61
CA THR A 339 9.31 43.02 6.99
C THR A 339 9.33 42.89 5.47
N THR A 340 10.16 42.01 4.95
CA THR A 340 10.40 41.91 3.50
C THR A 340 9.57 40.79 2.85
N GLY A 341 9.07 39.84 3.64
CA GLY A 341 8.40 38.62 3.15
C GLY A 341 9.33 37.64 2.42
N GLN A 342 10.62 37.85 2.50
CA GLN A 342 11.66 37.07 1.86
C GLN A 342 12.27 36.06 2.84
N LEU A 343 12.91 34.99 2.31
CA LEU A 343 13.68 34.05 3.11
C LEU A 343 14.84 34.79 3.82
N LYS A 344 15.01 34.51 5.11
CA LYS A 344 16.12 35.09 5.88
C LYS A 344 17.46 34.53 5.39
N ASP A 345 18.48 35.36 5.38
CA ASP A 345 19.86 34.99 4.99
C ASP A 345 20.50 33.94 5.93
N THR A 346 19.95 33.75 7.12
CA THR A 346 20.42 32.75 8.09
C THR A 346 20.24 31.32 7.66
N GLY A 347 19.50 31.07 6.56
CA GLY A 347 19.20 29.74 6.06
C GLY A 347 18.19 28.98 6.90
N ILE A 348 17.99 27.72 6.52
CA ILE A 348 17.08 26.79 7.20
C ILE A 348 17.92 25.87 8.08
N TRP A 349 17.64 25.86 9.38
CA TRP A 349 18.24 24.94 10.32
C TRP A 349 17.59 23.56 10.19
N ARG A 350 18.38 22.49 10.35
CA ARG A 350 17.91 21.11 10.25
C ARG A 350 18.20 20.34 11.53
N ARG A 351 17.25 19.51 11.93
CA ARG A 351 17.37 18.60 13.06
C ARG A 351 17.16 17.17 12.59
N ALA A 352 18.00 16.26 13.03
CA ALA A 352 17.81 14.83 12.84
C ALA A 352 16.89 14.26 13.92
N ASN A 353 15.95 13.43 13.52
CA ASN A 353 15.16 12.62 14.43
C ASN A 353 15.38 11.15 14.10
N THR A 354 15.47 10.32 15.12
CA THR A 354 15.70 8.88 15.00
C THR A 354 14.63 8.12 15.75
N ARG A 355 14.08 7.08 15.13
CA ARG A 355 13.16 6.16 15.78
C ARG A 355 13.37 4.74 15.26
N ILE A 356 13.29 3.77 16.18
CA ILE A 356 13.30 2.34 15.91
C ILE A 356 12.10 1.74 16.62
N THR A 357 11.25 1.01 15.89
CA THR A 357 10.06 0.35 16.43
C THR A 357 9.94 -1.05 15.85
N ASP A 358 9.73 -2.02 16.74
CA ASP A 358 9.41 -3.41 16.39
C ASP A 358 7.98 -3.77 16.81
#